data_cd76ee202ce027d42662d466d7504907
#
_entry.id   cd76ee202ce027d42662d466d7504907
#
_cell.length_a   1.000
_cell.length_b   1.000
_cell.length_c   1.000
_cell.angle_alpha   90.00
_cell.angle_beta   90.00
_cell.angle_gamma   90.00
#
_symmetry.space_group_name_H-M   'P 1'
#
loop_
_entity.id
_entity.type
_entity.pdbx_description
1 polymer ?
#
loop_
_entity_poly.entity_id
_entity_poly.type
_entity_poly.pdbx_seq_one_letter_code
_entity_poly.pdbx_strand_id
1 'polypeptide(L)'
;LQREEILPSEKAFAYKMRLEAMKRQAGRPSKENVSPVATHLRGQRSDELLGEQVGESKDTIRRYIRLTELIPEILEMVDDKKISMRPAVELSYLPKEEQAILYDTMESEACTPSHAQAIKIRKFSAEGRLNEDVLLSIMSEEKPNQVEQWKIPKNRLKKYFPSGTSQQKMEETIIKALELYRKREKSRER
;
A
#
# COMPACT_ATOMS: atom_id res chain seq x y z
N LEU A 1 10.83 29.82 -5.04
CA LEU A 1 10.40 28.67 -5.85
C LEU A 1 9.07 28.18 -5.28
N GLN A 2 7.95 28.45 -5.97
CA GLN A 2 6.67 27.84 -5.62
C GLN A 2 6.75 26.34 -5.95
N ARG A 3 6.46 25.48 -4.98
CA ARG A 3 6.29 24.03 -5.23
C ARG A 3 5.00 23.83 -6.01
N GLU A 4 5.05 23.14 -7.12
CA GLU A 4 3.85 22.82 -7.92
C GLU A 4 3.01 21.68 -7.27
N GLU A 5 3.61 20.84 -6.44
CA GLU A 5 2.94 19.73 -5.77
C GLU A 5 2.91 19.92 -4.25
N ILE A 6 1.74 19.75 -3.65
CA ILE A 6 1.54 19.71 -2.19
C ILE A 6 2.03 18.34 -1.70
N LEU A 7 2.86 18.34 -0.63
CA LEU A 7 3.39 17.09 -0.06
C LEU A 7 2.29 16.22 0.55
N PRO A 8 2.46 14.90 0.56
CA PRO A 8 1.54 13.99 1.22
C PRO A 8 1.30 14.33 2.70
N SER A 9 2.34 14.73 3.44
CA SER A 9 2.23 15.18 4.83
C SER A 9 1.38 16.44 4.97
N GLU A 10 1.60 17.44 4.12
CA GLU A 10 0.84 18.70 4.12
C GLU A 10 -0.67 18.42 3.88
N LYS A 11 -0.99 17.57 2.88
CA LYS A 11 -2.37 17.13 2.64
C LYS A 11 -2.95 16.40 3.86
N ALA A 12 -2.17 15.50 4.47
CA ALA A 12 -2.60 14.73 5.63
C ALA A 12 -3.02 15.63 6.81
N PHE A 13 -2.17 16.58 7.18
CA PHE A 13 -2.47 17.52 8.25
C PHE A 13 -3.59 18.50 7.88
N ALA A 14 -3.62 19.01 6.65
CA ALA A 14 -4.70 19.91 6.20
C ALA A 14 -6.07 19.21 6.26
N TYR A 15 -6.16 17.95 5.80
CA TYR A 15 -7.41 17.18 5.86
C TYR A 15 -7.81 16.84 7.29
N LYS A 16 -6.86 16.49 8.16
CA LYS A 16 -7.12 16.26 9.59
C LYS A 16 -7.70 17.49 10.25
N MET A 17 -7.04 18.64 10.12
CA MET A 17 -7.49 19.91 10.70
C MET A 17 -8.88 20.31 10.18
N ARG A 18 -9.12 20.19 8.88
CA ARG A 18 -10.40 20.55 8.27
C ARG A 18 -11.53 19.64 8.74
N LEU A 19 -11.26 18.32 8.81
CA LEU A 19 -12.23 17.34 9.32
C LEU A 19 -12.57 17.60 10.79
N GLU A 20 -11.58 17.94 11.63
CA GLU A 20 -11.80 18.31 13.04
C GLU A 20 -12.61 19.59 13.18
N ALA A 21 -12.34 20.60 12.36
CA ALA A 21 -13.12 21.84 12.34
C ALA A 21 -14.59 21.59 11.96
N MET A 22 -14.83 20.74 10.95
CA MET A 22 -16.19 20.36 10.54
C MET A 22 -16.92 19.59 11.64
N LYS A 23 -16.24 18.69 12.37
CA LYS A 23 -16.82 17.95 13.51
C LYS A 23 -17.17 18.86 14.67
N ARG A 24 -16.36 19.87 14.96
CA ARG A 24 -16.65 20.88 16.02
C ARG A 24 -17.88 21.73 15.69
N GLN A 25 -18.09 22.08 14.42
CA GLN A 25 -19.27 22.79 13.97
C GLN A 25 -20.55 21.96 14.01
N ALA A 26 -20.42 20.63 13.89
CA ALA A 26 -21.54 19.68 13.96
C ALA A 26 -21.98 19.32 15.39
N GLY A 27 -21.49 20.01 16.43
CA GLY A 27 -21.96 19.88 17.81
C GLY A 27 -23.48 20.07 17.88
N ARG A 28 -24.15 19.52 18.94
CA ARG A 28 -25.63 19.51 19.10
C ARG A 28 -26.21 20.91 18.82
N PRO A 29 -26.96 21.11 17.71
CA PRO A 29 -27.50 22.40 17.38
C PRO A 29 -28.48 22.86 18.48
N SER A 30 -28.25 24.02 19.09
CA SER A 30 -29.28 24.65 19.88
C SER A 30 -30.43 25.03 18.95
N LYS A 31 -31.69 24.98 19.46
CA LYS A 31 -32.90 25.22 18.65
C LYS A 31 -32.93 26.57 17.94
N GLU A 32 -32.04 27.48 18.31
CA GLU A 32 -32.06 28.88 17.84
C GLU A 32 -31.13 29.21 16.68
N ASN A 33 -30.19 28.31 16.31
CA ASN A 33 -29.18 28.54 15.27
C ASN A 33 -29.21 27.51 14.14
N VAL A 34 -30.36 27.26 13.55
CA VAL A 34 -30.45 26.41 12.34
C VAL A 34 -30.31 27.31 11.11
N SER A 35 -29.08 27.45 10.62
CA SER A 35 -28.85 28.02 9.30
C SER A 35 -29.47 27.15 8.20
N PRO A 36 -30.12 27.73 7.15
CA PRO A 36 -30.72 26.96 6.05
C PRO A 36 -29.75 26.02 5.35
N VAL A 37 -28.44 26.33 5.35
CA VAL A 37 -27.36 25.50 4.80
C VAL A 37 -27.16 24.22 5.62
N ALA A 38 -27.40 24.23 6.92
CA ALA A 38 -27.25 23.06 7.80
C ALA A 38 -28.31 21.98 7.56
N THR A 39 -29.41 22.29 6.91
CA THR A 39 -30.53 21.37 6.67
C THR A 39 -30.23 20.41 5.51
N HIS A 40 -29.48 20.85 4.50
CA HIS A 40 -29.09 20.00 3.36
C HIS A 40 -27.96 19.00 3.69
N LEU A 41 -27.22 19.21 4.78
CA LEU A 41 -26.09 18.39 5.20
C LEU A 41 -26.45 17.35 6.28
N ARG A 42 -27.74 17.27 6.66
CA ARG A 42 -28.20 16.26 7.63
C ARG A 42 -28.10 14.86 7.03
N GLY A 43 -27.17 14.07 7.57
CA GLY A 43 -26.97 12.66 7.20
C GLY A 43 -25.69 12.38 6.40
N GLN A 44 -25.03 13.39 5.84
CA GLN A 44 -23.71 13.19 5.20
C GLN A 44 -22.59 13.19 6.25
N ARG A 45 -21.64 12.30 6.06
CA ARG A 45 -20.46 12.20 6.94
C ARG A 45 -19.48 13.32 6.59
N SER A 46 -18.82 13.89 7.61
CA SER A 46 -17.86 14.98 7.41
C SER A 46 -16.72 14.64 6.44
N ASP A 47 -16.33 13.37 6.36
CA ASP A 47 -15.31 12.88 5.43
C ASP A 47 -15.81 12.82 3.97
N GLU A 48 -17.11 12.57 3.75
CA GLU A 48 -17.76 12.62 2.44
C GLU A 48 -17.85 14.07 1.95
N LEU A 49 -18.33 14.96 2.81
CA LEU A 49 -18.41 16.41 2.52
C LEU A 49 -17.05 17.01 2.20
N LEU A 50 -16.01 16.61 2.97
CA LEU A 50 -14.65 17.05 2.68
C LEU A 50 -14.17 16.53 1.32
N GLY A 51 -14.46 15.26 1.01
CA GLY A 51 -14.13 14.66 -0.28
C GLY A 51 -14.74 15.40 -1.46
N GLU A 52 -16.04 15.73 -1.39
CA GLU A 52 -16.73 16.52 -2.41
C GLU A 52 -16.10 17.90 -2.61
N GLN A 53 -15.70 18.58 -1.51
CA GLN A 53 -15.10 19.91 -1.57
C GLN A 53 -13.71 19.93 -2.19
N VAL A 54 -12.91 18.85 -2.04
CA VAL A 54 -11.53 18.78 -2.55
C VAL A 54 -11.40 17.91 -3.81
N GLY A 55 -12.49 17.29 -4.28
CA GLY A 55 -12.50 16.44 -5.45
C GLY A 55 -11.83 15.08 -5.23
N GLU A 56 -11.75 14.60 -3.98
CA GLU A 56 -11.13 13.32 -3.64
C GLU A 56 -12.15 12.36 -2.98
N SER A 57 -11.92 11.05 -3.07
CA SER A 57 -12.78 10.08 -2.41
C SER A 57 -12.60 10.12 -0.89
N LYS A 58 -13.66 9.81 -0.12
CA LYS A 58 -13.60 9.68 1.35
C LYS A 58 -12.49 8.72 1.81
N ASP A 59 -12.25 7.64 1.07
CA ASP A 59 -11.22 6.67 1.42
C ASP A 59 -9.81 7.25 1.19
N THR A 60 -9.63 8.08 0.17
CA THR A 60 -8.39 8.83 -0.07
C THR A 60 -8.13 9.80 1.08
N ILE A 61 -9.14 10.57 1.49
CA ILE A 61 -9.06 11.49 2.64
C ILE A 61 -8.63 10.74 3.90
N ARG A 62 -9.27 9.60 4.20
CA ARG A 62 -8.92 8.78 5.37
C ARG A 62 -7.49 8.26 5.33
N ARG A 63 -7.02 7.83 4.16
CA ARG A 63 -5.63 7.37 3.98
C ARG A 63 -4.63 8.49 4.23
N TYR A 64 -4.88 9.70 3.71
CA TYR A 64 -4.04 10.85 4.02
C TYR A 64 -4.04 11.17 5.52
N ILE A 65 -5.22 11.28 6.14
CA ILE A 65 -5.32 11.55 7.58
C ILE A 65 -4.57 10.49 8.38
N ARG A 66 -4.61 9.22 7.94
CA ARG A 66 -3.91 8.14 8.62
C ARG A 66 -2.39 8.33 8.65
N LEU A 67 -1.80 9.01 7.65
CA LEU A 67 -0.37 9.31 7.63
C LEU A 67 0.09 10.18 8.80
N THR A 68 -0.81 10.99 9.40
CA THR A 68 -0.47 11.80 10.59
C THR A 68 -0.14 10.97 11.82
N GLU A 69 -0.37 9.66 11.78
CA GLU A 69 -0.01 8.72 12.84
C GLU A 69 1.39 8.10 12.63
N LEU A 70 2.10 8.44 11.56
CA LEU A 70 3.49 8.05 11.37
C LEU A 70 4.42 8.91 12.24
N ILE A 71 5.60 8.35 12.58
CA ILE A 71 6.70 9.15 13.13
C ILE A 71 7.23 10.10 12.05
N PRO A 72 7.81 11.26 12.45
CA PRO A 72 8.28 12.26 11.47
C PRO A 72 9.22 11.68 10.42
N GLU A 73 10.14 10.81 10.80
CA GLU A 73 11.16 10.21 9.95
C GLU A 73 10.52 9.37 8.82
N ILE A 74 9.54 8.53 9.15
CA ILE A 74 8.82 7.71 8.15
C ILE A 74 7.92 8.61 7.27
N LEU A 75 7.32 9.65 7.85
CA LEU A 75 6.49 10.59 7.11
C LEU A 75 7.33 11.37 6.08
N GLU A 76 8.55 11.77 6.43
CA GLU A 76 9.51 12.39 5.51
C GLU A 76 9.88 11.44 4.36
N MET A 77 10.08 10.15 4.65
CA MET A 77 10.30 9.14 3.59
C MET A 77 9.11 9.02 2.61
N VAL A 78 7.89 9.30 3.08
CA VAL A 78 6.69 9.35 2.20
C VAL A 78 6.72 10.59 1.32
N ASP A 79 7.11 11.74 1.87
CA ASP A 79 7.24 13.00 1.13
C ASP A 79 8.35 12.92 0.08
N ASP A 80 9.45 12.24 0.40
CA ASP A 80 10.57 11.94 -0.50
C ASP A 80 10.24 10.87 -1.55
N LYS A 81 9.03 10.32 -1.56
CA LYS A 81 8.59 9.23 -2.46
C LYS A 81 9.40 7.93 -2.29
N LYS A 82 10.17 7.77 -1.19
CA LYS A 82 10.87 6.52 -0.83
C LYS A 82 9.89 5.42 -0.40
N ILE A 83 8.83 5.82 0.30
CA ILE A 83 7.71 4.93 0.69
C ILE A 83 6.44 5.42 0.00
N SER A 84 5.75 4.53 -0.72
CA SER A 84 4.49 4.88 -1.35
C SER A 84 3.32 4.92 -0.35
N MET A 85 2.22 5.59 -0.71
CA MET A 85 1.04 5.78 0.13
C MET A 85 0.49 4.49 0.76
N ARG A 86 0.40 3.39 -0.01
CA ARG A 86 -0.22 2.16 0.50
C ARG A 86 0.57 1.50 1.63
N PRO A 87 1.87 1.20 1.48
CA PRO A 87 2.68 0.72 2.61
C PRO A 87 2.65 1.70 3.79
N ALA A 88 2.79 3.00 3.57
CA ALA A 88 2.78 4.02 4.62
C ALA A 88 1.51 3.98 5.48
N VAL A 89 0.33 3.80 4.86
CA VAL A 89 -0.93 3.63 5.59
C VAL A 89 -0.91 2.37 6.45
N GLU A 90 -0.38 1.25 5.96
CA GLU A 90 -0.27 0.03 6.77
C GLU A 90 0.68 0.22 7.96
N LEU A 91 1.83 0.88 7.75
CA LEU A 91 2.81 1.17 8.80
C LEU A 91 2.28 2.14 9.86
N SER A 92 1.36 3.04 9.51
CA SER A 92 0.76 3.97 10.46
C SER A 92 -0.11 3.30 11.53
N TYR A 93 -0.40 2.01 11.41
CA TYR A 93 -1.11 1.25 12.44
C TYR A 93 -0.19 0.66 13.52
N LEU A 94 1.12 0.72 13.34
CA LEU A 94 2.09 0.27 14.33
C LEU A 94 2.19 1.28 15.50
N PRO A 95 2.46 0.82 16.73
CA PRO A 95 2.89 1.67 17.84
C PRO A 95 4.14 2.48 17.45
N LYS A 96 4.34 3.64 18.10
CA LYS A 96 5.46 4.54 17.77
C LYS A 96 6.83 3.88 17.99
N GLU A 97 6.94 3.06 19.02
CA GLU A 97 8.14 2.30 19.35
C GLU A 97 8.51 1.33 18.23
N GLU A 98 7.52 0.60 17.70
CA GLU A 98 7.73 -0.33 16.60
C GLU A 98 8.02 0.40 15.28
N GLN A 99 7.44 1.58 15.06
CA GLN A 99 7.78 2.43 13.93
C GLN A 99 9.24 2.90 13.98
N ALA A 100 9.76 3.24 15.16
CA ALA A 100 11.15 3.62 15.33
C ALA A 100 12.12 2.46 15.00
N ILE A 101 11.84 1.26 15.55
CA ILE A 101 12.64 0.05 15.23
C ILE A 101 12.59 -0.25 13.72
N LEU A 102 11.42 -0.11 13.11
CA LEU A 102 11.28 -0.29 11.66
C LEU A 102 12.09 0.74 10.88
N TYR A 103 12.08 2.00 11.30
CA TYR A 103 12.87 3.06 10.68
C TYR A 103 14.37 2.73 10.73
N ASP A 104 14.89 2.37 11.90
CA ASP A 104 16.28 1.97 12.08
C ASP A 104 16.65 0.77 11.19
N THR A 105 15.74 -0.21 11.08
CA THR A 105 15.90 -1.37 10.18
C THR A 105 15.94 -0.95 8.71
N MET A 106 15.08 0.00 8.28
CA MET A 106 15.08 0.51 6.91
C MET A 106 16.38 1.25 6.56
N GLU A 107 16.93 2.01 7.50
CA GLU A 107 18.20 2.73 7.31
C GLU A 107 19.38 1.75 7.25
N SER A 108 19.44 0.76 8.15
CA SER A 108 20.52 -0.24 8.18
C SER A 108 20.56 -1.12 6.94
N GLU A 109 19.40 -1.55 6.46
CA GLU A 109 19.25 -2.43 5.28
C GLU A 109 19.19 -1.62 3.95
N ALA A 110 19.19 -0.30 4.02
CA ALA A 110 19.01 0.60 2.88
C ALA A 110 17.81 0.20 1.97
N CYS A 111 16.72 -0.27 2.58
CA CYS A 111 15.55 -0.72 1.86
C CYS A 111 14.25 -0.30 2.55
N THR A 112 13.16 -0.17 1.77
CA THR A 112 11.84 0.17 2.26
C THR A 112 10.87 -0.98 2.04
N PRO A 113 9.87 -1.22 2.91
CA PRO A 113 8.95 -2.33 2.76
C PRO A 113 8.03 -2.16 1.56
N SER A 114 7.81 -3.24 0.83
CA SER A 114 6.72 -3.33 -0.16
C SER A 114 5.36 -3.34 0.55
N HIS A 115 4.27 -3.13 -0.20
CA HIS A 115 2.93 -3.17 0.38
C HIS A 115 2.61 -4.54 1.04
N ALA A 116 3.04 -5.64 0.44
CA ALA A 116 2.86 -6.98 1.00
C ALA A 116 3.64 -7.16 2.32
N GLN A 117 4.87 -6.68 2.38
CA GLN A 117 5.69 -6.68 3.58
C GLN A 117 5.08 -5.79 4.68
N ALA A 118 4.59 -4.58 4.34
CA ALA A 118 3.93 -3.70 5.29
C ALA A 118 2.66 -4.33 5.92
N ILE A 119 1.86 -5.06 5.14
CA ILE A 119 0.72 -5.83 5.66
C ILE A 119 1.18 -6.93 6.63
N LYS A 120 2.26 -7.67 6.30
CA LYS A 120 2.83 -8.68 7.21
C LYS A 120 3.33 -8.05 8.51
N ILE A 121 4.10 -6.97 8.42
CA ILE A 121 4.61 -6.23 9.59
C ILE A 121 3.45 -5.82 10.50
N ARG A 122 2.41 -5.19 9.94
CA ARG A 122 1.21 -4.81 10.70
C ARG A 122 0.53 -6.01 11.36
N LYS A 123 0.45 -7.16 10.69
CA LYS A 123 -0.13 -8.36 11.25
C LYS A 123 0.67 -8.88 12.44
N PHE A 124 2.00 -8.97 12.32
CA PHE A 124 2.88 -9.39 13.43
C PHE A 124 2.82 -8.41 14.61
N SER A 125 2.72 -7.10 14.34
CA SER A 125 2.49 -6.08 15.35
C SER A 125 1.17 -6.30 16.11
N ALA A 126 0.07 -6.51 15.38
CA ALA A 126 -1.23 -6.76 15.98
C ALA A 126 -1.28 -8.05 16.82
N GLU A 127 -0.43 -9.04 16.52
CA GLU A 127 -0.26 -10.29 17.28
C GLU A 127 0.72 -10.12 18.46
N GLY A 128 1.33 -8.94 18.65
CA GLY A 128 2.36 -8.70 19.67
C GLY A 128 3.65 -9.51 19.46
N ARG A 129 3.95 -9.88 18.20
CA ARG A 129 5.08 -10.75 17.82
C ARG A 129 6.12 -10.02 16.98
N LEU A 130 5.96 -8.71 16.80
CA LEU A 130 6.91 -7.93 16.04
C LEU A 130 8.17 -7.66 16.89
N ASN A 131 9.33 -8.02 16.38
CA ASN A 131 10.63 -7.73 16.93
C ASN A 131 11.61 -7.47 15.78
N GLU A 132 12.83 -7.06 16.09
CA GLU A 132 13.85 -6.73 15.09
C GLU A 132 14.18 -7.91 14.17
N ASP A 133 14.32 -9.14 14.70
CA ASP A 133 14.60 -10.33 13.90
C ASP A 133 13.48 -10.63 12.89
N VAL A 134 12.21 -10.47 13.31
CA VAL A 134 11.04 -10.64 12.46
C VAL A 134 11.00 -9.55 11.39
N LEU A 135 11.32 -8.30 11.74
CA LEU A 135 11.42 -7.20 10.77
C LEU A 135 12.49 -7.50 9.71
N LEU A 136 13.71 -7.85 10.12
CA LEU A 136 14.80 -8.24 9.23
C LEU A 136 14.39 -9.40 8.31
N SER A 137 13.75 -10.43 8.87
CA SER A 137 13.27 -11.57 8.08
C SER A 137 12.25 -11.16 7.02
N ILE A 138 11.28 -10.29 7.37
CA ILE A 138 10.28 -9.80 6.42
C ILE A 138 10.90 -8.89 5.37
N MET A 139 11.83 -8.02 5.77
CA MET A 139 12.47 -7.05 4.87
C MET A 139 13.41 -7.74 3.87
N SER A 140 14.05 -8.85 4.25
CA SER A 140 14.92 -9.65 3.38
C SER A 140 14.15 -10.57 2.41
N GLU A 141 12.82 -10.72 2.55
CA GLU A 141 12.03 -11.48 1.57
C GLU A 141 12.10 -10.84 0.18
N GLU A 142 12.25 -11.68 -0.85
CA GLU A 142 12.19 -11.21 -2.24
C GLU A 142 10.88 -10.47 -2.53
N LYS A 143 11.00 -9.24 -2.99
CA LYS A 143 9.81 -8.45 -3.36
C LYS A 143 9.20 -9.03 -4.63
N PRO A 144 7.86 -9.15 -4.72
CA PRO A 144 7.18 -9.72 -5.89
C PRO A 144 7.59 -9.08 -7.23
N ASN A 145 8.07 -7.82 -7.20
CA ASN A 145 8.54 -7.09 -8.37
C ASN A 145 9.99 -7.43 -8.77
N GLN A 146 10.74 -8.11 -7.90
CA GLN A 146 12.13 -8.52 -8.13
C GLN A 146 12.23 -9.96 -8.66
N VAL A 147 11.14 -10.73 -8.55
CA VAL A 147 11.07 -12.06 -9.18
C VAL A 147 10.95 -11.87 -10.69
N GLU A 148 11.99 -12.25 -11.43
CA GLU A 148 11.93 -12.26 -12.90
C GLU A 148 10.78 -13.16 -13.36
N GLN A 149 9.70 -12.54 -13.82
CA GLN A 149 8.56 -13.25 -14.38
C GLN A 149 8.64 -13.24 -15.91
N TRP A 150 8.94 -14.37 -16.50
CA TRP A 150 8.82 -14.52 -17.93
C TRP A 150 7.38 -14.85 -18.31
N LYS A 151 6.67 -13.88 -18.94
CA LYS A 151 5.28 -14.03 -19.34
C LYS A 151 5.17 -14.36 -20.83
N ILE A 152 4.69 -15.55 -21.12
CA ILE A 152 4.38 -15.93 -22.51
C ILE A 152 2.90 -15.61 -22.77
N PRO A 153 2.57 -14.78 -23.78
CA PRO A 153 1.18 -14.49 -24.13
C PRO A 153 0.43 -15.77 -24.48
N LYS A 154 -0.73 -15.96 -23.87
CA LYS A 154 -1.56 -17.17 -24.02
C LYS A 154 -1.92 -17.49 -25.49
N ASN A 155 -2.08 -16.47 -26.35
CA ASN A 155 -2.35 -16.62 -27.78
C ASN A 155 -1.21 -17.31 -28.53
N ARG A 156 0.06 -17.16 -28.12
CA ARG A 156 1.21 -17.86 -28.72
C ARG A 156 1.23 -19.36 -28.39
N LEU A 157 0.63 -19.73 -27.27
CA LEU A 157 0.57 -21.12 -26.81
C LEU A 157 -0.68 -21.87 -27.30
N LYS A 158 -1.74 -21.14 -27.70
CA LYS A 158 -3.02 -21.75 -28.12
C LYS A 158 -2.89 -22.85 -29.19
N LYS A 159 -1.96 -22.70 -30.13
CA LYS A 159 -1.76 -23.68 -31.20
C LYS A 159 -1.15 -25.00 -30.74
N TYR A 160 -0.58 -25.07 -29.56
CA TYR A 160 0.08 -26.25 -29.00
C TYR A 160 -0.79 -26.99 -27.97
N PHE A 161 -1.88 -26.36 -27.52
CA PHE A 161 -2.74 -26.91 -26.47
C PHE A 161 -4.21 -26.93 -26.88
N PRO A 162 -4.96 -28.01 -26.56
CA PRO A 162 -6.39 -28.04 -26.75
C PRO A 162 -7.14 -26.94 -26.00
N SER A 163 -8.30 -26.54 -26.51
CA SER A 163 -9.17 -25.58 -25.83
C SER A 163 -9.62 -26.13 -24.47
N GLY A 164 -9.47 -25.32 -23.40
CA GLY A 164 -9.83 -25.73 -22.05
C GLY A 164 -8.69 -26.32 -21.21
N THR A 165 -7.46 -26.41 -21.75
CA THR A 165 -6.30 -26.87 -20.95
C THR A 165 -6.03 -25.89 -19.81
N SER A 166 -5.91 -26.40 -18.57
CA SER A 166 -5.59 -25.57 -17.39
C SER A 166 -4.15 -25.03 -17.46
N GLN A 167 -3.92 -23.90 -16.81
CA GLN A 167 -2.61 -23.23 -16.78
C GLN A 167 -1.53 -24.16 -16.22
N GLN A 168 -1.81 -24.88 -15.14
CA GLN A 168 -0.89 -25.84 -14.54
C GLN A 168 -0.48 -26.94 -15.52
N LYS A 169 -1.45 -27.51 -16.24
CA LYS A 169 -1.19 -28.56 -17.23
C LYS A 169 -0.37 -28.07 -18.42
N MET A 170 -0.56 -26.79 -18.83
CA MET A 170 0.28 -26.18 -19.86
C MET A 170 1.73 -26.02 -19.37
N GLU A 171 1.91 -25.54 -18.15
CA GLU A 171 3.22 -25.33 -17.51
C GLU A 171 3.99 -26.65 -17.37
N GLU A 172 3.37 -27.69 -16.80
CA GLU A 172 3.97 -29.03 -16.70
C GLU A 172 4.38 -29.60 -18.06
N THR A 173 3.55 -29.42 -19.07
CA THR A 173 3.86 -29.91 -20.42
C THR A 173 5.03 -29.17 -21.04
N ILE A 174 5.11 -27.84 -20.84
CA ILE A 174 6.24 -27.02 -21.31
C ILE A 174 7.52 -27.46 -20.63
N ILE A 175 7.51 -27.65 -19.31
CA ILE A 175 8.68 -28.09 -18.55
C ILE A 175 9.16 -29.44 -19.06
N LYS A 176 8.28 -30.43 -19.21
CA LYS A 176 8.63 -31.75 -19.77
C LYS A 176 9.19 -31.67 -21.19
N ALA A 177 8.64 -30.83 -22.04
CA ALA A 177 9.14 -30.66 -23.40
C ALA A 177 10.56 -30.05 -23.42
N LEU A 178 10.85 -29.08 -22.55
CA LEU A 178 12.16 -28.48 -22.41
C LEU A 178 13.20 -29.47 -21.85
N GLU A 179 12.80 -30.31 -20.90
CA GLU A 179 13.68 -31.38 -20.38
C GLU A 179 14.05 -32.40 -21.48
N LEU A 180 13.08 -32.81 -22.30
CA LEU A 180 13.33 -33.70 -23.44
C LEU A 180 14.24 -33.03 -24.49
N TYR A 181 14.01 -31.76 -24.77
CA TYR A 181 14.85 -30.99 -25.69
C TYR A 181 16.31 -30.93 -25.19
N ARG A 182 16.52 -30.63 -23.94
CA ARG A 182 17.84 -30.56 -23.30
C ARG A 182 18.56 -31.94 -23.30
N LYS A 183 17.84 -33.05 -23.10
CA LYS A 183 18.39 -34.40 -23.21
C LYS A 183 18.86 -34.71 -24.63
N ARG A 184 18.08 -34.29 -25.64
CA ARG A 184 18.45 -34.49 -27.06
C ARG A 184 19.66 -33.66 -27.47
N GLU A 185 19.79 -32.41 -26.99
CA GLU A 185 20.98 -31.59 -27.26
C GLU A 185 22.24 -32.25 -26.68
N LYS A 186 22.22 -32.66 -25.43
CA LYS A 186 23.34 -33.36 -24.78
C LYS A 186 23.73 -34.69 -25.48
N SER A 187 22.78 -35.36 -26.13
CA SER A 187 23.06 -36.58 -26.90
C SER A 187 23.62 -36.30 -28.28
N ARG A 188 23.51 -35.05 -28.80
CA ARG A 188 24.09 -34.63 -30.08
C ARG A 188 25.51 -34.07 -29.95
N GLU A 189 25.88 -33.62 -28.76
CA GLU A 189 27.21 -33.10 -28.43
C GLU A 189 28.19 -34.19 -28.00
N ARG A 190 27.74 -35.44 -27.92
CA ARG A 190 28.57 -36.66 -27.71
C ARG A 190 28.78 -37.42 -29.02
#